data_723706a78937823eda6b8aaf3fc87cb2
#
_entry.id   723706a78937823eda6b8aaf3fc87cb2
#
_cell.length_a   1.000
_cell.length_b   1.000
_cell.length_c   1.000
_cell.angle_alpha   90.00
_cell.angle_beta   90.00
_cell.angle_gamma   90.00
#
_symmetry.space_group_name_H-M   'P 1'
#
loop_
_entity.id
_entity.type
_entity.pdbx_description
1 polymer ?
#
loop_
_entity_poly.entity_id
_entity_poly.type
_entity_poly.pdbx_seq_one_letter_code
_entity_poly.pdbx_strand_id
1 'polypeptide(L)'
;YTNCYFAERVTEKMGGRAAQLAKLVAIYSPWQFVYWYDRPEKSPRRAGGAGSAESVIKTDAATRFYNSIPTVWDETRFLDGEMGKYVVVARRSGSDWYVSMLNAGDKKQISLPIDFRKNRKGYTATLYYQASEEKKDVVDTKKIRLENRNEVIIDLVGNSGCVLHFSILNFQ
;
A
#
# COMPACT_ATOMS: atom_id res chain seq x y z
N TYR A 1 3.40 -11.03 -10.37
CA TYR A 1 3.36 -9.56 -10.47
C TYR A 1 4.70 -8.94 -10.08
N THR A 2 5.22 -8.05 -10.90
CA THR A 2 6.44 -7.30 -10.61
C THR A 2 6.08 -5.92 -10.09
N ASN A 3 6.45 -5.64 -8.83
CA ASN A 3 6.20 -4.36 -8.19
C ASN A 3 7.37 -3.41 -8.43
N CYS A 4 7.09 -2.19 -8.86
CA CYS A 4 8.07 -1.18 -9.22
C CYS A 4 8.34 -0.16 -8.10
N TYR A 5 8.16 -0.53 -6.83
CA TYR A 5 8.29 0.37 -5.69
C TYR A 5 9.61 1.16 -5.66
N PHE A 6 10.71 0.51 -6.06
CA PHE A 6 12.04 1.11 -6.05
C PHE A 6 12.47 1.65 -7.43
N ALA A 7 11.63 1.57 -8.44
CA ALA A 7 11.94 2.10 -9.76
C ALA A 7 12.11 3.64 -9.72
N GLU A 8 13.08 4.18 -10.45
CA GLU A 8 13.32 5.62 -10.49
C GLU A 8 12.11 6.41 -11.01
N ARG A 9 11.36 5.81 -11.96
CA ARG A 9 10.21 6.45 -12.59
C ARG A 9 8.90 6.29 -11.81
N VAL A 10 8.94 5.68 -10.62
CA VAL A 10 7.75 5.43 -9.81
C VAL A 10 7.00 6.73 -9.47
N THR A 11 7.74 7.81 -9.24
CA THR A 11 7.18 9.11 -8.90
C THR A 11 6.60 9.85 -10.09
N GLU A 12 7.15 9.65 -11.28
CA GLU A 12 6.73 10.37 -12.49
C GLU A 12 5.51 9.74 -13.18
N LYS A 13 5.52 8.39 -13.30
CA LYS A 13 4.59 7.69 -14.21
C LYS A 13 3.73 6.62 -13.56
N MET A 14 4.02 6.23 -12.32
CA MET A 14 3.40 5.04 -11.70
C MET A 14 2.58 5.34 -10.44
N GLY A 15 2.24 6.61 -10.21
CA GLY A 15 1.40 7.03 -9.09
C GLY A 15 2.11 7.11 -7.73
N GLY A 16 3.46 7.07 -7.72
CA GLY A 16 4.24 7.16 -6.50
C GLY A 16 4.35 5.83 -5.71
N ARG A 17 5.14 5.86 -4.64
CA ARG A 17 5.45 4.66 -3.85
C ARG A 17 4.25 4.12 -3.07
N ALA A 18 3.38 5.00 -2.57
CA ALA A 18 2.18 4.56 -1.88
C ALA A 18 1.22 3.80 -2.81
N ALA A 19 1.10 4.22 -4.08
CA ALA A 19 0.35 3.47 -5.08
C ALA A 19 0.96 2.09 -5.36
N GLN A 20 2.30 1.97 -5.33
CA GLN A 20 2.94 0.67 -5.49
C GLN A 20 2.64 -0.27 -4.32
N LEU A 21 2.60 0.22 -3.08
CA LEU A 21 2.14 -0.59 -1.94
C LEU A 21 0.67 -1.01 -2.11
N ALA A 22 -0.19 -0.09 -2.52
CA ALA A 22 -1.60 -0.39 -2.76
C ALA A 22 -1.79 -1.49 -3.82
N LYS A 23 -0.98 -1.50 -4.87
CA LYS A 23 -1.00 -2.54 -5.92
C LYS A 23 -0.64 -3.94 -5.40
N LEU A 24 0.17 -4.06 -4.34
CA LEU A 24 0.47 -5.37 -3.73
C LEU A 24 -0.80 -6.06 -3.18
N VAL A 25 -1.74 -5.26 -2.70
CA VAL A 25 -3.03 -5.76 -2.19
C VAL A 25 -4.06 -5.86 -3.32
N ALA A 26 -4.17 -4.84 -4.18
CA ALA A 26 -5.21 -4.80 -5.22
C ALA A 26 -5.01 -5.89 -6.28
N ILE A 27 -3.77 -6.13 -6.70
CA ILE A 27 -3.45 -7.10 -7.75
C ILE A 27 -3.21 -8.46 -7.12
N TYR A 28 -4.08 -9.43 -7.39
CA TYR A 28 -3.85 -10.80 -6.94
C TYR A 28 -2.70 -11.43 -7.72
N SER A 29 -1.66 -11.79 -7.00
CA SER A 29 -0.57 -12.59 -7.54
C SER A 29 0.10 -13.37 -6.42
N PRO A 30 0.01 -14.71 -6.41
CA PRO A 30 0.67 -15.52 -5.38
C PRO A 30 2.19 -15.45 -5.49
N TRP A 31 2.70 -14.96 -6.58
CA TRP A 31 4.13 -14.75 -6.79
C TRP A 31 4.39 -13.29 -7.13
N GLN A 32 5.11 -12.59 -6.25
CA GLN A 32 5.43 -11.18 -6.38
C GLN A 32 6.93 -10.97 -6.39
N PHE A 33 7.38 -10.09 -7.28
CA PHE A 33 8.77 -9.66 -7.41
C PHE A 33 8.88 -8.17 -7.13
N VAL A 34 10.03 -7.75 -6.61
CA VAL A 34 10.40 -6.35 -6.49
C VAL A 34 11.33 -5.99 -7.64
N TYR A 35 10.96 -4.97 -8.39
CA TYR A 35 11.84 -4.30 -9.33
C TYR A 35 12.35 -3.01 -8.69
N TRP A 36 13.64 -2.90 -8.43
CA TRP A 36 14.19 -1.72 -7.78
C TRP A 36 14.94 -0.77 -8.72
N TYR A 37 14.85 -0.98 -10.05
CA TYR A 37 15.91 -0.50 -10.89
C TYR A 37 15.52 -0.39 -12.36
N ASP A 38 15.53 0.84 -12.91
CA ASP A 38 15.06 1.15 -14.24
C ASP A 38 16.13 1.14 -15.31
N ARG A 39 17.38 1.37 -14.92
CA ARG A 39 18.46 1.63 -15.86
C ARG A 39 19.70 0.83 -15.51
N PRO A 40 20.09 -0.12 -16.37
CA PRO A 40 21.27 -0.95 -16.15
C PRO A 40 22.56 -0.15 -15.91
N GLU A 41 22.72 0.98 -16.56
CA GLU A 41 23.87 1.88 -16.40
C GLU A 41 23.94 2.56 -15.04
N LYS A 42 22.81 2.71 -14.35
CA LYS A 42 22.70 3.29 -13.02
C LYS A 42 22.62 2.25 -11.92
N SER A 43 22.82 0.96 -12.25
CA SER A 43 22.89 -0.12 -11.26
C SER A 43 23.94 0.19 -10.21
N PRO A 44 23.63 0.03 -8.92
CA PRO A 44 24.62 0.10 -7.88
C PRO A 44 25.84 -0.76 -8.17
N ARG A 45 25.65 -1.93 -8.78
CA ARG A 45 26.75 -2.80 -9.20
C ARG A 45 27.59 -2.19 -10.32
N ARG A 46 26.97 -1.61 -11.34
CA ARG A 46 27.68 -0.98 -12.45
C ARG A 46 28.32 0.34 -12.10
N ALA A 47 27.71 1.10 -11.23
CA ALA A 47 28.25 2.36 -10.74
C ALA A 47 29.38 2.18 -9.70
N GLY A 48 29.93 0.96 -9.56
CA GLY A 48 30.94 0.65 -8.55
C GLY A 48 30.39 0.55 -7.14
N GLY A 49 29.10 0.75 -6.99
CA GLY A 49 28.40 0.46 -5.75
C GLY A 49 28.40 -1.04 -5.46
N ALA A 50 28.25 -1.41 -4.22
CA ALA A 50 28.28 -2.80 -3.79
C ALA A 50 27.18 -3.67 -4.45
N GLY A 51 26.33 -3.10 -5.25
CA GLY A 51 25.17 -3.79 -5.83
C GLY A 51 24.24 -4.35 -4.76
N SER A 52 24.40 -3.90 -3.54
CA SER A 52 23.60 -4.36 -2.43
C SER A 52 22.27 -3.63 -2.45
N ALA A 53 21.22 -4.38 -2.16
CA ALA A 53 19.90 -3.81 -1.96
C ALA A 53 19.89 -2.73 -0.86
N GLU A 54 20.83 -2.79 0.06
CA GLU A 54 21.00 -1.85 1.19
C GLU A 54 21.25 -0.41 0.75
N SER A 55 21.89 -0.19 -0.40
CA SER A 55 22.09 1.17 -0.92
C SER A 55 20.82 1.79 -1.51
N VAL A 56 19.84 0.96 -1.89
CA VAL A 56 18.61 1.37 -2.58
C VAL A 56 17.38 1.14 -1.69
N ILE A 57 17.37 0.02 -0.98
CA ILE A 57 16.26 -0.40 -0.14
C ILE A 57 16.53 0.06 1.29
N LYS A 58 15.89 1.14 1.69
CA LYS A 58 15.93 1.62 3.08
C LYS A 58 14.95 0.84 3.94
N THR A 59 15.35 0.48 5.15
CA THR A 59 14.45 -0.14 6.12
C THR A 59 13.58 0.95 6.75
N ASP A 60 12.39 1.11 6.24
CA ASP A 60 11.35 2.02 6.73
C ASP A 60 10.03 1.26 6.99
N ALA A 61 8.97 1.98 7.32
CA ALA A 61 7.67 1.37 7.59
C ALA A 61 7.08 0.71 6.35
N ALA A 62 7.31 1.28 5.17
CA ALA A 62 6.79 0.75 3.91
C ALA A 62 7.51 -0.53 3.50
N THR A 63 8.83 -0.61 3.65
CA THR A 63 9.60 -1.83 3.36
C THR A 63 9.30 -2.94 4.36
N ARG A 64 9.06 -2.62 5.63
CA ARG A 64 8.59 -3.61 6.62
C ARG A 64 7.22 -4.14 6.23
N PHE A 65 6.30 -3.27 5.82
CA PHE A 65 4.99 -3.69 5.31
C PHE A 65 5.14 -4.59 4.08
N TYR A 66 5.98 -4.19 3.13
CA TYR A 66 6.28 -4.96 1.92
C TYR A 66 6.73 -6.40 2.24
N ASN A 67 7.63 -6.54 3.22
CA ASN A 67 8.16 -7.85 3.63
C ASN A 67 7.15 -8.71 4.40
N SER A 68 6.11 -8.10 4.97
CA SER A 68 5.11 -8.79 5.79
C SER A 68 3.80 -9.09 5.07
N ILE A 69 3.57 -8.47 3.90
CA ILE A 69 2.29 -8.62 3.21
C ILE A 69 2.11 -10.03 2.65
N PRO A 70 0.94 -10.65 2.85
CA PRO A 70 0.60 -11.93 2.25
C PRO A 70 0.52 -11.83 0.72
N THR A 71 0.82 -12.92 0.03
CA THR A 71 0.63 -13.07 -1.41
C THR A 71 -0.57 -13.95 -1.77
N VAL A 72 -1.07 -14.69 -0.78
CA VAL A 72 -2.27 -15.53 -0.87
C VAL A 72 -3.29 -15.04 0.15
N TRP A 73 -4.54 -15.02 -0.24
CA TRP A 73 -5.61 -14.38 0.52
C TRP A 73 -6.74 -15.39 0.79
N ASP A 74 -7.28 -15.36 2.02
CA ASP A 74 -8.43 -16.18 2.40
C ASP A 74 -9.75 -15.61 1.86
N GLU A 75 -9.81 -14.29 1.70
CA GLU A 75 -11.01 -13.60 1.26
C GLU A 75 -10.66 -12.33 0.49
N THR A 76 -11.46 -12.02 -0.53
CA THR A 76 -11.38 -10.77 -1.30
C THR A 76 -12.76 -10.16 -1.40
N ARG A 77 -12.87 -8.86 -1.11
CA ARG A 77 -14.08 -8.05 -1.30
C ARG A 77 -13.78 -6.83 -2.15
N PHE A 78 -14.57 -6.62 -3.16
CA PHE A 78 -14.63 -5.36 -3.86
C PHE A 78 -15.57 -4.44 -3.07
N LEU A 79 -15.06 -3.33 -2.56
CA LEU A 79 -15.83 -2.45 -1.69
C LEU A 79 -16.42 -1.26 -2.42
N ASP A 80 -15.67 -0.67 -3.34
CA ASP A 80 -16.09 0.51 -4.10
C ASP A 80 -15.19 0.70 -5.33
N GLY A 81 -15.65 1.44 -6.32
CA GLY A 81 -14.84 1.79 -7.48
C GLY A 81 -15.63 2.36 -8.65
N GLU A 82 -14.90 3.06 -9.48
CA GLU A 82 -15.38 3.57 -10.75
C GLU A 82 -14.36 3.27 -11.83
N MET A 83 -14.78 2.64 -12.91
CA MET A 83 -13.90 2.21 -13.99
C MET A 83 -13.07 3.38 -14.53
N GLY A 84 -11.75 3.19 -14.62
CA GLY A 84 -10.81 4.21 -15.08
C GLY A 84 -10.50 5.31 -14.08
N LYS A 85 -11.16 5.36 -12.91
CA LYS A 85 -10.94 6.42 -11.91
C LYS A 85 -10.35 5.91 -10.61
N TYR A 86 -11.00 4.97 -9.95
CA TYR A 86 -10.49 4.44 -8.68
C TYR A 86 -11.04 3.06 -8.37
N VAL A 87 -10.38 2.38 -7.44
CA VAL A 87 -10.80 1.08 -6.94
C VAL A 87 -10.46 0.93 -5.46
N VAL A 88 -11.38 0.29 -4.71
CA VAL A 88 -11.22 -0.05 -3.31
C VAL A 88 -11.43 -1.55 -3.14
N VAL A 89 -10.38 -2.26 -2.72
CA VAL A 89 -10.39 -3.71 -2.54
C VAL A 89 -9.94 -4.05 -1.13
N ALA A 90 -10.70 -4.87 -0.42
CA ALA A 90 -10.31 -5.46 0.84
C ALA A 90 -9.91 -6.92 0.66
N ARG A 91 -8.83 -7.32 1.30
CA ARG A 91 -8.34 -8.70 1.33
C ARG A 91 -8.04 -9.13 2.76
N ARG A 92 -8.35 -10.37 3.08
CA ARG A 92 -8.08 -10.97 4.39
C ARG A 92 -7.04 -12.07 4.28
N SER A 93 -6.14 -12.08 5.27
CA SER A 93 -5.26 -13.22 5.52
C SER A 93 -5.23 -13.47 7.03
N GLY A 94 -5.66 -14.66 7.44
CA GLY A 94 -5.88 -14.97 8.84
C GLY A 94 -6.90 -14.01 9.48
N SER A 95 -6.46 -13.32 10.51
CA SER A 95 -7.26 -12.30 11.21
C SER A 95 -7.12 -10.90 10.60
N ASP A 96 -6.11 -10.65 9.81
CA ASP A 96 -5.76 -9.33 9.32
C ASP A 96 -6.50 -8.96 8.04
N TRP A 97 -6.90 -7.71 7.93
CA TRP A 97 -7.49 -7.15 6.74
C TRP A 97 -6.60 -6.06 6.14
N TYR A 98 -6.50 -6.08 4.84
CA TYR A 98 -5.75 -5.12 4.04
C TYR A 98 -6.69 -4.46 3.05
N VAL A 99 -6.90 -3.17 3.18
CA VAL A 99 -7.74 -2.42 2.24
C VAL A 99 -6.86 -1.56 1.36
N SER A 100 -6.83 -1.89 0.09
CA SER A 100 -6.14 -1.13 -0.94
C SER A 100 -7.10 -0.12 -1.57
N MET A 101 -6.61 1.08 -1.75
CA MET A 101 -7.28 2.14 -2.50
C MET A 101 -6.31 2.65 -3.57
N LEU A 102 -6.70 2.58 -4.83
CA LEU A 102 -5.96 3.13 -5.95
C LEU A 102 -6.81 4.20 -6.62
N ASN A 103 -6.21 5.35 -6.88
CA ASN A 103 -6.85 6.50 -7.50
C ASN A 103 -6.05 6.93 -8.74
N ALA A 104 -6.67 6.87 -9.90
CA ALA A 104 -6.10 7.31 -11.18
C ALA A 104 -6.60 8.70 -11.60
N GLY A 105 -7.54 9.29 -10.85
CA GLY A 105 -8.13 10.60 -11.09
C GLY A 105 -7.60 11.67 -10.14
N ASP A 106 -8.40 12.73 -10.01
CA ASP A 106 -8.15 13.85 -9.11
C ASP A 106 -8.23 13.42 -7.63
N LYS A 107 -7.84 14.33 -6.73
CA LYS A 107 -7.97 14.13 -5.29
C LYS A 107 -9.42 13.72 -4.94
N LYS A 108 -9.55 12.71 -4.10
CA LYS A 108 -10.84 12.13 -3.72
C LYS A 108 -10.86 11.77 -2.24
N GLN A 109 -12.02 11.95 -1.61
CA GLN A 109 -12.30 11.42 -0.29
C GLN A 109 -13.11 10.13 -0.41
N ILE A 110 -12.68 9.09 0.27
CA ILE A 110 -13.36 7.80 0.36
C ILE A 110 -13.87 7.61 1.78
N SER A 111 -15.18 7.41 1.94
CA SER A 111 -15.77 6.88 3.17
C SER A 111 -15.75 5.37 3.09
N LEU A 112 -14.92 4.74 3.91
CA LEU A 112 -14.74 3.30 3.97
C LEU A 112 -15.58 2.71 5.11
N PRO A 113 -16.68 1.99 4.83
CA PRO A 113 -17.36 1.20 5.84
C PRO A 113 -16.41 0.13 6.41
N ILE A 114 -16.40 -0.06 7.72
CA ILE A 114 -15.51 -1.02 8.37
C ILE A 114 -16.26 -2.16 9.06
N ASP A 115 -17.44 -2.47 8.55
CA ASP A 115 -18.35 -3.53 9.01
C ASP A 115 -17.90 -4.94 8.57
N PHE A 116 -16.99 -5.04 7.60
CA PHE A 116 -16.46 -6.32 7.11
C PHE A 116 -15.66 -7.11 8.16
N ARG A 117 -15.27 -6.47 9.25
CA ARG A 117 -14.60 -7.11 10.38
C ARG A 117 -15.62 -7.87 11.22
N LYS A 118 -15.41 -9.17 11.40
CA LYS A 118 -16.32 -10.03 12.20
C LYS A 118 -16.44 -9.60 13.66
N ASN A 119 -15.40 -8.96 14.21
CA ASN A 119 -15.35 -8.48 15.59
C ASN A 119 -14.84 -7.04 15.60
N ARG A 120 -15.65 -6.09 16.05
CA ARG A 120 -15.31 -4.67 16.04
C ARG A 120 -14.29 -4.28 17.11
N LYS A 121 -14.07 -5.14 18.12
CA LYS A 121 -13.15 -4.88 19.24
C LYS A 121 -11.78 -5.49 18.95
N GLY A 122 -10.73 -4.83 19.43
CA GLY A 122 -9.38 -5.36 19.39
C GLY A 122 -8.61 -5.17 18.10
N TYR A 123 -9.12 -4.41 17.11
CA TYR A 123 -8.34 -4.04 15.93
C TYR A 123 -7.64 -2.69 16.08
N THR A 124 -6.40 -2.63 15.61
CA THR A 124 -5.72 -1.40 15.24
C THR A 124 -5.73 -1.24 13.74
N ALA A 125 -5.65 -0.01 13.25
CA ALA A 125 -5.47 0.25 11.83
C ALA A 125 -4.24 1.12 11.60
N THR A 126 -3.44 0.76 10.62
CA THR A 126 -2.31 1.56 10.15
C THR A 126 -2.55 1.93 8.70
N LEU A 127 -2.60 3.22 8.43
CA LEU A 127 -2.68 3.75 7.07
C LEU A 127 -1.25 3.97 6.54
N TYR A 128 -0.98 3.48 5.34
CA TYR A 128 0.22 3.74 4.53
C TYR A 128 -0.22 4.58 3.35
N TYR A 129 0.25 5.81 3.24
CA TYR A 129 -0.31 6.78 2.31
C TYR A 129 0.73 7.79 1.79
N GLN A 130 0.36 8.52 0.78
CA GLN A 130 1.08 9.68 0.27
C GLN A 130 0.46 10.95 0.85
N ALA A 131 1.25 11.76 1.55
CA ALA A 131 0.74 12.93 2.28
C ALA A 131 0.37 14.11 1.36
N SER A 132 1.06 14.28 0.23
CA SER A 132 0.76 15.32 -0.75
C SER A 132 1.20 14.90 -2.16
N GLU A 133 0.80 15.66 -3.16
CA GLU A 133 1.15 15.38 -4.56
C GLU A 133 2.66 15.46 -4.83
N GLU A 134 3.37 16.27 -4.07
CA GLU A 134 4.83 16.45 -4.22
C GLU A 134 5.62 15.30 -3.57
N LYS A 135 5.04 14.59 -2.59
CA LYS A 135 5.71 13.53 -1.81
C LYS A 135 5.50 12.12 -2.38
N LYS A 136 5.65 11.96 -3.69
CA LYS A 136 5.44 10.67 -4.37
C LYS A 136 6.47 9.59 -4.05
N ASP A 137 7.64 9.99 -3.57
CA ASP A 137 8.76 9.12 -3.22
C ASP A 137 8.76 8.67 -1.75
N VAL A 138 7.80 9.14 -0.96
CA VAL A 138 7.69 8.83 0.48
C VAL A 138 6.34 8.15 0.75
N VAL A 139 6.38 7.14 1.62
CA VAL A 139 5.18 6.56 2.22
C VAL A 139 5.12 6.96 3.67
N ASP A 140 4.16 7.80 4.00
CA ASP A 140 3.86 8.15 5.38
C ASP A 140 2.99 7.10 6.05
N THR A 141 3.02 7.03 7.37
CA THR A 141 2.20 6.10 8.14
C THR A 141 1.42 6.83 9.24
N LYS A 142 0.18 6.39 9.43
CA LYS A 142 -0.70 6.94 10.47
C LYS A 142 -1.49 5.84 11.15
N LYS A 143 -1.51 5.83 12.48
CA LYS A 143 -2.42 5.00 13.24
C LYS A 143 -3.83 5.60 13.22
N ILE A 144 -4.83 4.77 12.90
CA ILE A 144 -6.24 5.16 12.90
C ILE A 144 -6.91 4.53 14.12
N ARG A 145 -7.53 5.37 14.94
CA ARG A 145 -8.37 4.90 16.04
C ARG A 145 -9.72 4.45 15.51
N LEU A 146 -10.12 3.25 15.88
CA LEU A 146 -11.33 2.59 15.36
C LEU A 146 -12.47 2.53 16.36
N GLU A 147 -12.25 3.01 17.60
CA GLU A 147 -13.23 2.97 18.68
C GLU A 147 -14.50 3.72 18.27
N ASN A 148 -15.64 3.05 18.40
CA ASN A 148 -16.97 3.61 18.11
C ASN A 148 -17.16 4.15 16.68
N ARG A 149 -16.33 3.73 15.71
CA ARG A 149 -16.46 4.13 14.32
C ARG A 149 -17.10 3.01 13.49
N ASN A 150 -18.03 3.39 12.62
CA ASN A 150 -18.61 2.51 11.60
C ASN A 150 -17.92 2.70 10.24
N GLU A 151 -17.20 3.79 10.09
CA GLU A 151 -16.49 4.15 8.87
C GLU A 151 -15.16 4.84 9.16
N VAL A 152 -14.27 4.82 8.19
CA VAL A 152 -13.02 5.58 8.17
C VAL A 152 -13.01 6.45 6.92
N ILE A 153 -12.78 7.75 7.10
CA ILE A 153 -12.65 8.69 5.98
C ILE A 153 -11.18 8.78 5.61
N ILE A 154 -10.89 8.56 4.33
CA ILE A 154 -9.54 8.58 3.76
C ILE A 154 -9.50 9.60 2.63
N ASP A 155 -8.59 10.57 2.73
CA ASP A 155 -8.27 11.50 1.66
C ASP A 155 -7.19 10.88 0.76
N LEU A 156 -7.54 10.62 -0.49
CA LEU A 156 -6.63 10.14 -1.53
C LEU A 156 -6.13 11.31 -2.36
N VAL A 157 -4.84 11.44 -2.47
CA VAL A 157 -4.19 12.35 -3.40
C VAL A 157 -4.47 11.89 -4.83
N GLY A 158 -4.47 12.83 -5.78
CA GLY A 158 -4.64 12.51 -7.19
C GLY A 158 -3.54 11.59 -7.71
N ASN A 159 -3.89 10.68 -8.61
CA ASN A 159 -2.98 9.70 -9.21
C ASN A 159 -2.06 9.01 -8.19
N SER A 160 -2.65 8.44 -7.16
CA SER A 160 -1.96 7.87 -6.02
C SER A 160 -2.67 6.61 -5.49
N GLY A 161 -2.27 6.13 -4.33
CA GLY A 161 -2.92 5.04 -3.61
C GLY A 161 -2.54 5.03 -2.15
N CYS A 162 -3.25 4.20 -1.39
CA CYS A 162 -2.93 3.94 0.00
C CYS A 162 -3.33 2.51 0.39
N VAL A 163 -2.81 2.05 1.51
CA VAL A 163 -3.23 0.80 2.14
C VAL A 163 -3.61 1.08 3.58
N LEU A 164 -4.76 0.56 3.99
CA LEU A 164 -5.17 0.51 5.38
C LEU A 164 -5.06 -0.94 5.85
N HIS A 165 -4.15 -1.19 6.79
CA HIS A 165 -3.92 -2.50 7.39
C HIS A 165 -4.59 -2.56 8.76
N PHE A 166 -5.54 -3.46 8.91
CA PHE A 166 -6.20 -3.78 10.18
C PHE A 166 -5.58 -5.04 10.76
N SER A 167 -5.02 -4.95 11.95
CA SER A 167 -4.47 -6.07 12.70
C SER A 167 -5.12 -6.18 14.08
N ILE A 168 -5.22 -7.39 14.61
CA ILE A 168 -5.72 -7.60 15.96
C ILE A 168 -4.65 -7.15 16.96
N LEU A 169 -5.09 -6.44 18.01
CA LEU A 169 -4.25 -6.15 19.17
C LEU A 169 -3.93 -7.46 19.88
N ASN A 170 -2.71 -7.95 19.73
CA ASN A 170 -2.20 -8.99 20.62
C ASN A 170 -1.84 -8.30 21.94
N PHE A 171 -2.70 -8.45 22.95
CA PHE A 171 -2.30 -8.17 24.32
C PHE A 171 -1.29 -9.24 24.73
N GLN A 172 -0.02 -8.86 24.77
CA GLN A 172 1.01 -9.64 25.49
C GLN A 172 0.90 -9.36 26.97
#